data_d38dfe4425e38fa7512eadf37b16c637
#
_entry.id   d38dfe4425e38fa7512eadf37b16c637
#
_cell.length_a   1.000
_cell.length_b   1.000
_cell.length_c   1.000
_cell.angle_alpha   90.00
_cell.angle_beta   90.00
_cell.angle_gamma   90.00
#
_symmetry.space_group_name_H-M   'P 1'
#
loop_
_entity.id
_entity.type
_entity.pdbx_description
1 polymer ?
#
loop_
_entity_poly.entity_id
_entity_poly.type
_entity_poly.pdbx_seq_one_letter_code
_entity_poly.pdbx_strand_id
1 'polypeptide(L)'
;IEGIEEGAMGYKRIGEELSFADLAISKSLEHNRSLKMMEKINKVVKWEDIEVLLMEHYEIGKSDEGADAYPPLMLLKGMLLQKWFHIPSDPELENQINDRISFKKFLGLTLDKPSPDHSTFSRFRGRLSKEAMIKLNNVVLQEFAKRGLSINEGIAVDARLVKSASKALSNDELRKLKDKRDTPEGKLDKNGNPLKFSRDVESDWTVKNDNPHYGL
;
A
#
# COMPACT_ATOMS: atom_id res chain seq x y z
N ILE A 1 22.10 -11.15 29.98
CA ILE A 1 21.60 -10.16 29.02
C ILE A 1 22.84 -9.60 28.37
N GLU A 2 23.38 -10.33 27.42
CA GLU A 2 24.53 -9.91 26.62
C GLU A 2 23.99 -9.01 25.52
N GLY A 3 24.59 -7.82 25.45
CA GLY A 3 24.23 -6.83 24.44
C GLY A 3 24.47 -7.39 23.05
N ILE A 4 23.47 -7.22 22.21
CA ILE A 4 23.63 -7.30 20.77
C ILE A 4 24.63 -6.16 20.47
N GLU A 5 25.86 -6.50 20.08
CA GLU A 5 26.80 -5.55 19.50
C GLU A 5 26.02 -4.86 18.34
N GLU A 6 25.87 -3.55 18.45
CA GLU A 6 25.46 -2.71 17.33
C GLU A 6 26.54 -2.83 16.23
N GLY A 7 26.49 -3.91 15.49
CA GLY A 7 27.19 -4.00 14.22
C GLY A 7 26.64 -2.85 13.37
N ALA A 8 27.51 -1.95 12.96
CA ALA A 8 27.17 -0.83 12.10
C ALA A 8 26.41 -1.37 10.90
N MET A 9 25.09 -1.24 10.90
CA MET A 9 24.27 -1.58 9.74
C MET A 9 24.33 -0.38 8.81
N GLY A 10 24.54 -0.61 7.51
CA GLY A 10 24.58 0.42 6.47
C GLY A 10 23.22 1.07 6.23
N TYR A 11 22.56 1.52 7.30
CA TYR A 11 21.30 2.24 7.24
C TYR A 11 21.50 3.74 7.48
N LYS A 12 20.73 4.53 6.73
CA LYS A 12 20.65 5.98 6.95
C LYS A 12 20.10 6.26 8.35
N ARG A 13 20.78 7.10 9.10
CA ARG A 13 20.26 7.62 10.35
C ARG A 13 19.09 8.53 10.11
N ILE A 14 17.92 8.17 10.64
CA ILE A 14 16.66 8.86 10.41
C ILE A 14 16.05 9.20 11.76
N GLY A 15 15.69 10.47 11.96
CA GLY A 15 14.91 10.90 13.12
C GLY A 15 15.65 10.96 14.46
N GLU A 16 16.96 10.76 14.48
CA GLU A 16 17.74 10.84 15.71
C GLU A 16 17.82 12.26 16.26
N GLU A 17 17.75 13.27 15.41
CA GLU A 17 17.80 14.68 15.80
C GLU A 17 16.64 15.45 15.16
N LEU A 18 16.03 16.35 15.94
CA LEU A 18 15.02 17.27 15.40
C LEU A 18 15.73 18.30 14.52
N SER A 19 15.23 18.49 13.30
CA SER A 19 15.72 19.56 12.44
C SER A 19 15.29 20.93 12.97
N PHE A 20 15.98 21.97 12.55
CA PHE A 20 15.58 23.33 12.86
C PHE A 20 14.16 23.65 12.34
N ALA A 21 13.80 23.09 11.19
CA ALA A 21 12.46 23.21 10.63
C ALA A 21 11.40 22.54 11.53
N ASP A 22 11.71 21.38 12.12
CA ASP A 22 10.83 20.70 13.08
C ASP A 22 10.55 21.54 14.31
N LEU A 23 11.57 22.19 14.84
CA LEU A 23 11.45 23.07 16.01
C LEU A 23 10.66 24.35 15.67
N ALA A 24 10.93 24.96 14.51
CA ALA A 24 10.29 26.21 14.11
C ALA A 24 8.77 26.10 13.96
N ILE A 25 8.27 24.95 13.49
CA ILE A 25 6.83 24.73 13.25
C ILE A 25 6.14 23.89 14.34
N SER A 26 6.86 23.41 15.35
CA SER A 26 6.33 22.52 16.39
C SER A 26 5.04 23.04 17.02
N LYS A 27 5.03 24.34 17.39
CA LYS A 27 3.87 24.98 18.01
C LYS A 27 2.66 25.05 17.09
N SER A 28 2.85 25.26 15.78
CA SER A 28 1.77 25.32 14.80
C SER A 28 1.14 23.94 14.53
N LEU A 29 1.86 22.87 14.84
CA LEU A 29 1.41 21.49 14.62
C LEU A 29 0.63 20.91 15.79
N GLU A 30 0.58 21.56 16.96
CA GLU A 30 -0.09 21.05 18.16
C GLU A 30 -1.56 20.66 17.95
N HIS A 31 -2.24 21.33 17.01
CA HIS A 31 -3.64 21.07 16.70
C HIS A 31 -3.85 20.23 15.43
N ASN A 32 -2.78 19.74 14.80
CA ASN A 32 -2.89 18.93 13.60
C ASN A 32 -3.46 17.55 13.92
N ARG A 33 -4.73 17.31 13.53
CA ARG A 33 -5.43 16.05 13.79
C ARG A 33 -4.76 14.84 13.13
N SER A 34 -4.30 14.98 11.90
CA SER A 34 -3.63 13.90 11.16
C SER A 34 -2.31 13.52 11.81
N LEU A 35 -1.55 14.51 12.27
CA LEU A 35 -0.30 14.28 12.98
C LEU A 35 -0.56 13.52 14.30
N LYS A 36 -1.50 13.98 15.12
CA LYS A 36 -1.88 13.29 16.38
C LYS A 36 -2.30 11.84 16.15
N MET A 37 -3.04 11.59 15.07
CA MET A 37 -3.44 10.23 14.71
C MET A 37 -2.22 9.35 14.38
N MET A 38 -1.30 9.85 13.54
CA MET A 38 -0.09 9.12 13.17
C MET A 38 0.84 8.88 14.37
N GLU A 39 1.01 9.86 15.23
CA GLU A 39 1.77 9.72 16.47
C GLU A 39 1.15 8.68 17.41
N LYS A 40 -0.19 8.66 17.52
CA LYS A 40 -0.88 7.66 18.30
C LYS A 40 -0.62 6.25 17.77
N ILE A 41 -0.67 6.06 16.46
CA ILE A 41 -0.36 4.76 15.83
C ILE A 41 1.09 4.38 16.12
N ASN A 42 2.04 5.30 15.97
CA ASN A 42 3.44 5.04 16.26
C ASN A 42 3.70 4.64 17.72
N LYS A 43 2.97 5.21 18.68
CA LYS A 43 3.11 4.89 20.11
C LYS A 43 2.41 3.59 20.51
N VAL A 44 1.33 3.26 19.83
CA VAL A 44 0.50 2.10 20.19
C VAL A 44 1.04 0.82 19.59
N VAL A 45 1.57 0.83 18.37
CA VAL A 45 2.09 -0.35 17.68
C VAL A 45 3.52 -0.66 18.18
N LYS A 46 3.78 -1.91 18.51
CA LYS A 46 5.13 -2.39 18.81
C LYS A 46 5.86 -2.66 17.50
N TRP A 47 6.52 -1.62 17.00
CA TRP A 47 7.25 -1.70 15.74
C TRP A 47 8.48 -2.60 15.82
N GLU A 48 9.04 -2.80 17.01
CA GLU A 48 10.22 -3.62 17.27
C GLU A 48 9.98 -5.08 16.84
N ASP A 49 8.82 -5.65 17.18
CA ASP A 49 8.47 -7.04 16.80
C ASP A 49 8.35 -7.19 15.27
N ILE A 50 7.86 -6.14 14.60
CA ILE A 50 7.73 -6.10 13.14
C ILE A 50 9.09 -5.92 12.49
N GLU A 51 9.96 -5.11 13.08
CA GLU A 51 11.31 -4.86 12.59
C GLU A 51 12.16 -6.11 12.64
N VAL A 52 12.10 -6.88 13.74
CA VAL A 52 12.80 -8.18 13.84
C VAL A 52 12.38 -9.09 12.69
N LEU A 53 11.08 -9.23 12.43
CA LEU A 53 10.59 -10.05 11.33
C LEU A 53 11.02 -9.53 9.96
N LEU A 54 11.09 -8.20 9.78
CA LEU A 54 11.62 -7.60 8.55
C LEU A 54 13.09 -7.94 8.34
N MET A 55 13.89 -7.85 9.40
CA MET A 55 15.32 -8.14 9.34
C MET A 55 15.62 -9.61 9.03
N GLU A 56 14.72 -10.53 9.35
CA GLU A 56 14.83 -11.94 8.95
C GLU A 56 14.66 -12.14 7.43
N HIS A 57 13.88 -11.29 6.78
CA HIS A 57 13.48 -11.45 5.37
C HIS A 57 14.05 -10.40 4.42
N TYR A 58 14.79 -9.42 4.91
CA TYR A 58 15.33 -8.32 4.11
C TYR A 58 16.83 -8.16 4.34
N GLU A 59 17.60 -8.37 3.27
CA GLU A 59 19.07 -8.44 3.35
C GLU A 59 19.78 -7.10 3.09
N ILE A 60 19.07 -6.09 2.59
CA ILE A 60 19.70 -4.83 2.22
C ILE A 60 19.98 -3.98 3.45
N GLY A 61 21.19 -3.41 3.51
CA GLY A 61 21.66 -2.60 4.64
C GLY A 61 22.25 -3.41 5.79
N LYS A 62 22.42 -4.73 5.65
CA LYS A 62 23.13 -5.58 6.62
C LYS A 62 24.64 -5.48 6.50
N SER A 63 25.16 -4.87 5.45
CA SER A 63 26.59 -4.66 5.18
C SER A 63 26.91 -3.18 5.19
N ASP A 64 28.12 -2.85 5.66
CA ASP A 64 28.66 -1.48 5.64
C ASP A 64 29.21 -1.10 4.26
N GLU A 65 29.19 -2.02 3.29
CA GLU A 65 29.66 -1.75 1.96
C GLU A 65 28.58 -1.04 1.11
N GLY A 66 28.96 0.06 0.49
CA GLY A 66 28.10 0.81 -0.43
C GLY A 66 27.43 2.02 0.20
N ALA A 67 26.37 2.51 -0.44
CA ALA A 67 25.61 3.65 0.06
C ALA A 67 24.59 3.19 1.10
N ASP A 68 24.44 3.97 2.18
CA ASP A 68 23.47 3.71 3.23
C ASP A 68 22.06 3.51 2.69
N ALA A 69 21.44 2.41 3.08
CA ALA A 69 20.07 2.09 2.72
C ALA A 69 19.06 2.80 3.64
N TYR A 70 17.83 2.92 3.19
CA TYR A 70 16.74 3.33 4.08
C TYR A 70 16.35 2.18 5.00
N PRO A 71 16.07 2.42 6.29
CA PRO A 71 15.61 1.40 7.21
C PRO A 71 14.37 0.67 6.68
N PRO A 72 14.34 -0.68 6.71
CA PRO A 72 13.25 -1.45 6.15
C PRO A 72 11.90 -1.18 6.83
N LEU A 73 11.90 -0.90 8.13
CA LEU A 73 10.69 -0.53 8.87
C LEU A 73 10.09 0.77 8.35
N MET A 74 10.90 1.76 8.01
CA MET A 74 10.45 3.01 7.41
C MET A 74 9.78 2.76 6.06
N LEU A 75 10.37 1.91 5.21
CA LEU A 75 9.81 1.56 3.91
C LEU A 75 8.48 0.79 4.06
N LEU A 76 8.40 -0.12 5.02
CA LEU A 76 7.14 -0.80 5.36
C LEU A 76 6.07 0.20 5.81
N LYS A 77 6.39 1.15 6.69
CA LYS A 77 5.46 2.22 7.10
C LYS A 77 4.98 3.03 5.90
N GLY A 78 5.85 3.33 4.93
CA GLY A 78 5.45 3.98 3.68
C GLY A 78 4.43 3.16 2.88
N MET A 79 4.63 1.85 2.76
CA MET A 79 3.66 0.95 2.12
C MET A 79 2.33 0.88 2.89
N LEU A 80 2.35 0.94 4.21
CA LEU A 80 1.12 1.02 5.02
C LEU A 80 0.37 2.32 4.75
N LEU A 81 1.05 3.46 4.65
CA LEU A 81 0.43 4.72 4.23
C LEU A 81 -0.20 4.60 2.85
N GLN A 82 0.50 4.00 1.90
CA GLN A 82 -0.02 3.78 0.55
C GLN A 82 -1.35 3.01 0.59
N LYS A 83 -1.40 1.94 1.38
CA LYS A 83 -2.60 1.11 1.55
C LYS A 83 -3.73 1.84 2.29
N TRP A 84 -3.43 2.49 3.42
CA TRP A 84 -4.46 3.13 4.26
C TRP A 84 -5.09 4.36 3.62
N PHE A 85 -4.31 5.10 2.85
CA PHE A 85 -4.77 6.31 2.18
C PHE A 85 -5.11 6.10 0.70
N HIS A 86 -5.15 4.83 0.25
CA HIS A 86 -5.49 4.46 -1.13
C HIS A 86 -4.65 5.22 -2.18
N ILE A 87 -3.36 5.38 -1.91
CA ILE A 87 -2.44 6.07 -2.81
C ILE A 87 -2.17 5.17 -4.03
N PRO A 88 -2.45 5.65 -5.24
CA PRO A 88 -2.56 4.77 -6.42
C PRO A 88 -1.21 4.28 -6.96
N SER A 89 -0.11 4.96 -6.66
CA SER A 89 1.20 4.63 -7.23
C SER A 89 2.35 5.02 -6.32
N ASP A 90 3.55 4.45 -6.56
CA ASP A 90 4.75 4.78 -5.81
C ASP A 90 5.21 6.23 -6.04
N PRO A 91 5.16 6.81 -7.27
CA PRO A 91 5.43 8.25 -7.46
C PRO A 91 4.47 9.15 -6.67
N GLU A 92 3.19 8.78 -6.59
CA GLU A 92 2.24 9.54 -5.79
C GLU A 92 2.49 9.37 -4.28
N LEU A 93 2.96 8.20 -3.84
CA LEU A 93 3.39 7.99 -2.45
C LEU A 93 4.55 8.91 -2.09
N GLU A 94 5.59 8.97 -2.92
CA GLU A 94 6.73 9.87 -2.78
C GLU A 94 6.27 11.33 -2.67
N ASN A 95 5.40 11.76 -3.58
CA ASN A 95 4.84 13.12 -3.59
C ASN A 95 4.09 13.42 -2.29
N GLN A 96 3.19 12.55 -1.86
CA GLN A 96 2.40 12.76 -0.65
C GLN A 96 3.22 12.69 0.64
N ILE A 97 4.29 11.90 0.71
CA ILE A 97 5.21 11.92 1.85
C ILE A 97 5.93 13.27 1.93
N ASN A 98 6.36 13.82 0.79
CA ASN A 98 7.02 15.11 0.78
C ASN A 98 6.08 16.27 1.12
N ASP A 99 4.82 16.20 0.73
CA ASP A 99 3.81 17.24 0.95
C ASP A 99 3.23 17.20 2.39
N ARG A 100 3.04 16.01 2.97
CA ARG A 100 2.33 15.86 4.25
C ARG A 100 3.27 15.69 5.44
N ILE A 101 3.30 16.67 6.32
CA ILE A 101 4.07 16.61 7.58
C ILE A 101 3.73 15.37 8.41
N SER A 102 2.45 15.00 8.49
CA SER A 102 2.01 13.83 9.23
C SER A 102 2.61 12.52 8.71
N PHE A 103 2.81 12.42 7.39
CA PHE A 103 3.45 11.25 6.78
C PHE A 103 4.93 11.21 7.05
N LYS A 104 5.64 12.35 6.89
CA LYS A 104 7.06 12.45 7.26
C LYS A 104 7.29 12.03 8.71
N LYS A 105 6.50 12.56 9.64
CA LYS A 105 6.60 12.23 11.06
C LYS A 105 6.27 10.76 11.36
N PHE A 106 5.30 10.17 10.67
CA PHE A 106 4.98 8.75 10.82
C PHE A 106 6.14 7.85 10.40
N LEU A 107 6.86 8.24 9.34
CA LEU A 107 8.04 7.54 8.85
C LEU A 107 9.30 7.80 9.68
N GLY A 108 9.27 8.75 10.59
CA GLY A 108 10.45 9.20 11.35
C GLY A 108 11.34 10.16 10.57
N LEU A 109 10.89 10.71 9.44
CA LEU A 109 11.64 11.71 8.68
C LEU A 109 11.54 13.08 9.34
N THR A 110 12.66 13.80 9.32
CA THR A 110 12.69 15.24 9.62
C THR A 110 12.15 16.05 8.43
N LEU A 111 11.70 17.27 8.68
CA LEU A 111 11.02 18.06 7.64
C LEU A 111 11.94 18.50 6.51
N ASP A 112 13.22 18.66 6.80
CA ASP A 112 14.26 19.01 5.84
C ASP A 112 14.73 17.85 4.97
N LYS A 113 14.44 16.60 5.36
CA LYS A 113 14.83 15.43 4.58
C LYS A 113 13.76 15.06 3.54
N PRO A 114 14.17 14.77 2.30
CA PRO A 114 13.26 14.23 1.29
C PRO A 114 12.82 12.80 1.64
N SER A 115 11.69 12.38 1.09
CA SER A 115 11.28 10.97 1.14
C SER A 115 12.24 10.08 0.35
N PRO A 116 12.25 8.76 0.60
CA PRO A 116 12.76 7.82 -0.38
C PRO A 116 12.05 8.02 -1.73
N ASP A 117 12.78 7.86 -2.82
CA ASP A 117 12.19 7.91 -4.15
C ASP A 117 11.27 6.70 -4.42
N HIS A 118 10.37 6.85 -5.37
CA HIS A 118 9.42 5.81 -5.76
C HIS A 118 10.08 4.48 -6.14
N SER A 119 11.27 4.52 -6.76
CA SER A 119 12.00 3.30 -7.14
C SER A 119 12.51 2.53 -5.91
N THR A 120 12.78 3.22 -4.81
CA THR A 120 13.15 2.61 -3.53
C THR A 120 12.01 1.79 -2.96
N PHE A 121 10.77 2.30 -2.96
CA PHE A 121 9.58 1.56 -2.52
C PHE A 121 9.30 0.36 -3.42
N SER A 122 9.41 0.53 -4.74
CA SER A 122 9.24 -0.54 -5.71
C SER A 122 10.26 -1.67 -5.50
N ARG A 123 11.54 -1.30 -5.36
CA ARG A 123 12.63 -2.27 -5.08
C ARG A 123 12.45 -2.98 -3.75
N PHE A 124 12.05 -2.27 -2.69
CA PHE A 124 11.77 -2.88 -1.39
C PHE A 124 10.68 -3.95 -1.49
N ARG A 125 9.57 -3.64 -2.16
CA ARG A 125 8.46 -4.58 -2.39
C ARG A 125 8.91 -5.80 -3.20
N GLY A 126 9.70 -5.60 -4.24
CA GLY A 126 10.19 -6.68 -5.10
C GLY A 126 11.22 -7.61 -4.45
N ARG A 127 11.86 -7.17 -3.36
CA ARG A 127 12.85 -7.98 -2.61
C ARG A 127 12.23 -8.79 -1.47
N LEU A 128 11.02 -8.47 -1.05
CA LEU A 128 10.28 -9.27 -0.07
C LEU A 128 9.54 -10.39 -0.79
N SER A 129 9.67 -11.62 -0.28
CA SER A 129 8.90 -12.73 -0.81
C SER A 129 7.39 -12.55 -0.50
N LYS A 130 6.56 -13.21 -1.27
CA LYS A 130 5.11 -13.16 -1.06
C LYS A 130 4.73 -13.68 0.33
N GLU A 131 5.42 -14.71 0.78
CA GLU A 131 5.24 -15.32 2.11
C GLU A 131 5.63 -14.35 3.22
N ALA A 132 6.75 -13.64 3.07
CA ALA A 132 7.19 -12.59 4.01
C ALA A 132 6.17 -11.46 4.10
N MET A 133 5.66 -11.00 2.95
CA MET A 133 4.62 -9.96 2.91
C MET A 133 3.33 -10.38 3.63
N ILE A 134 2.91 -11.64 3.48
CA ILE A 134 1.73 -12.18 4.17
C ILE A 134 1.98 -12.23 5.69
N LYS A 135 3.15 -12.72 6.12
CA LYS A 135 3.52 -12.77 7.55
C LYS A 135 3.54 -11.37 8.16
N LEU A 136 4.22 -10.42 7.52
CA LEU A 136 4.29 -9.02 7.96
C LEU A 136 2.90 -8.39 8.09
N ASN A 137 2.04 -8.58 7.09
CA ASN A 137 0.68 -8.06 7.14
C ASN A 137 -0.12 -8.67 8.31
N ASN A 138 0.02 -9.98 8.55
CA ASN A 138 -0.66 -10.65 9.66
C ASN A 138 -0.18 -10.14 11.02
N VAL A 139 1.14 -9.93 11.20
CA VAL A 139 1.70 -9.37 12.43
C VAL A 139 1.19 -7.94 12.67
N VAL A 140 1.20 -7.10 11.65
CA VAL A 140 0.64 -5.73 11.73
C VAL A 140 -0.84 -5.77 12.15
N LEU A 141 -1.65 -6.62 11.52
CA LEU A 141 -3.07 -6.75 11.86
C LEU A 141 -3.27 -7.25 13.29
N GLN A 142 -2.46 -8.21 13.74
CA GLN A 142 -2.51 -8.72 15.11
C GLN A 142 -2.14 -7.64 16.13
N GLU A 143 -1.11 -6.83 15.86
CA GLU A 143 -0.74 -5.72 16.72
C GLU A 143 -1.86 -4.68 16.84
N PHE A 144 -2.56 -4.37 15.75
CA PHE A 144 -3.76 -3.54 15.81
C PHE A 144 -4.87 -4.18 16.63
N ALA A 145 -5.17 -5.46 16.41
CA ALA A 145 -6.23 -6.18 17.13
C ALA A 145 -5.98 -6.25 18.64
N LYS A 146 -4.74 -6.53 19.08
CA LYS A 146 -4.33 -6.54 20.50
C LYS A 146 -4.61 -5.21 21.21
N ARG A 147 -4.69 -4.12 20.45
CA ARG A 147 -4.88 -2.76 20.97
C ARG A 147 -6.29 -2.24 20.82
N GLY A 148 -7.25 -3.11 20.47
CA GLY A 148 -8.63 -2.72 20.22
C GLY A 148 -8.81 -1.85 18.96
N LEU A 149 -7.77 -1.73 18.17
CA LEU A 149 -7.84 -1.19 16.83
C LEU A 149 -8.26 -2.34 15.91
N SER A 150 -9.49 -2.86 16.09
CA SER A 150 -10.02 -3.76 15.07
C SER A 150 -10.26 -2.92 13.82
N ILE A 151 -9.63 -3.32 12.73
CA ILE A 151 -10.22 -3.10 11.41
C ILE A 151 -11.42 -4.05 11.39
N ASN A 152 -12.43 -3.72 12.19
CA ASN A 152 -13.76 -4.32 12.09
C ASN A 152 -14.34 -3.73 10.86
N GLU A 153 -14.29 -4.39 9.95
CA GLU A 153 -15.05 -4.36 8.81
C GLU A 153 -14.23 -4.66 7.79
N GLY A 154 -14.66 -5.67 7.76
CA GLY A 154 -15.04 -5.93 6.44
C GLY A 154 -14.06 -5.26 5.57
N ILE A 155 -13.13 -5.91 5.16
CA ILE A 155 -12.74 -5.60 3.83
C ILE A 155 -14.05 -5.09 3.28
N ALA A 156 -14.30 -3.78 3.40
CA ALA A 156 -14.82 -3.12 2.27
C ALA A 156 -13.74 -3.45 1.26
N VAL A 157 -13.88 -4.57 0.64
CA VAL A 157 -13.58 -4.67 -0.75
C VAL A 157 -14.45 -3.55 -1.23
N ASP A 158 -13.91 -2.33 -1.14
CA ASP A 158 -14.33 -1.30 -2.04
C ASP A 158 -14.12 -2.04 -3.34
N ALA A 159 -15.21 -2.57 -3.84
CA ALA A 159 -15.28 -3.08 -5.18
C ALA A 159 -15.05 -1.82 -5.99
N ARG A 160 -13.78 -1.44 -6.05
CA ARG A 160 -13.32 -0.38 -6.89
C ARG A 160 -13.65 -0.93 -8.25
N LEU A 161 -14.72 -0.38 -8.82
CA LEU A 161 -15.01 -0.58 -10.22
C LEU A 161 -13.76 -0.16 -10.96
N VAL A 162 -12.88 -1.11 -11.16
CA VAL A 162 -11.71 -0.91 -12.02
C VAL A 162 -12.30 -0.79 -13.41
N LYS A 163 -12.32 0.42 -13.94
CA LYS A 163 -12.75 0.64 -15.32
C LYS A 163 -11.89 -0.26 -16.18
N SER A 164 -12.52 -1.20 -16.88
CA SER A 164 -11.82 -2.03 -17.84
C SER A 164 -11.09 -1.13 -18.84
N ALA A 165 -9.84 -1.46 -19.15
CA ALA A 165 -9.09 -0.82 -20.22
C ALA A 165 -9.79 -1.04 -21.59
N SER A 166 -10.60 -2.08 -21.71
CA SER A 166 -11.39 -2.38 -22.88
C SER A 166 -12.70 -1.59 -22.89
N LYS A 167 -12.96 -0.90 -23.98
CA LYS A 167 -14.22 -0.18 -24.17
C LYS A 167 -15.37 -1.19 -24.23
N ALA A 168 -16.46 -0.91 -23.51
CA ALA A 168 -17.68 -1.72 -23.58
C ALA A 168 -18.15 -1.89 -25.03
N LEU A 169 -18.78 -3.03 -25.31
CA LEU A 169 -19.37 -3.29 -26.63
C LEU A 169 -20.46 -2.26 -26.97
N SER A 170 -20.52 -1.86 -28.22
CA SER A 170 -21.60 -1.01 -28.72
C SER A 170 -22.92 -1.78 -28.73
N ASN A 171 -24.06 -1.06 -28.77
CA ASN A 171 -25.38 -1.67 -28.83
C ASN A 171 -25.57 -2.60 -30.05
N ASP A 172 -24.90 -2.29 -31.16
CA ASP A 172 -24.98 -3.12 -32.38
C ASP A 172 -24.15 -4.42 -32.22
N GLU A 173 -22.99 -4.34 -31.59
CA GLU A 173 -22.17 -5.53 -31.26
C GLU A 173 -22.90 -6.42 -30.24
N LEU A 174 -23.55 -5.82 -29.24
CA LEU A 174 -24.36 -6.55 -28.26
C LEU A 174 -25.56 -7.26 -28.91
N ARG A 175 -26.25 -6.61 -29.87
CA ARG A 175 -27.34 -7.24 -30.61
C ARG A 175 -26.86 -8.45 -31.42
N LYS A 176 -25.75 -8.30 -32.16
CA LYS A 176 -25.16 -9.41 -32.93
C LYS A 176 -24.74 -10.60 -32.04
N LEU A 177 -24.23 -10.31 -30.84
CA LEU A 177 -23.89 -11.35 -29.89
C LEU A 177 -25.10 -12.04 -29.26
N LYS A 178 -26.17 -11.26 -28.98
CA LYS A 178 -27.44 -11.83 -28.51
C LYS A 178 -28.07 -12.74 -29.56
N ASP A 179 -28.15 -12.29 -30.81
CA ASP A 179 -28.70 -13.08 -31.92
C ASP A 179 -27.90 -14.39 -32.09
N LYS A 180 -26.58 -14.32 -31.95
CA LYS A 180 -25.70 -15.51 -32.01
C LYS A 180 -25.87 -16.45 -30.81
N ARG A 181 -26.13 -15.89 -29.61
CA ARG A 181 -26.37 -16.70 -28.39
C ARG A 181 -27.70 -17.45 -28.43
N ASP A 182 -28.71 -16.85 -29.07
CA ASP A 182 -30.05 -17.45 -29.11
C ASP A 182 -30.14 -18.65 -30.08
N THR A 183 -29.03 -18.95 -30.79
CA THR A 183 -28.87 -20.21 -31.53
C THR A 183 -28.37 -21.32 -30.59
N PRO A 184 -28.82 -22.59 -30.79
CA PRO A 184 -28.38 -23.72 -29.95
C PRO A 184 -26.86 -23.90 -29.87
N GLU A 185 -26.14 -23.54 -30.94
CA GLU A 185 -24.72 -23.65 -31.10
C GLU A 185 -23.92 -22.47 -30.52
N GLY A 186 -24.60 -21.35 -30.21
CA GLY A 186 -24.00 -20.08 -29.80
C GLY A 186 -23.99 -19.81 -28.30
N LYS A 187 -24.45 -20.78 -27.48
CA LYS A 187 -24.54 -20.59 -26.02
C LYS A 187 -23.23 -20.72 -25.27
N LEU A 188 -22.25 -21.38 -25.87
CA LEU A 188 -20.95 -21.65 -25.26
C LEU A 188 -19.83 -21.13 -26.14
N ASP A 189 -18.73 -20.72 -25.52
CA ASP A 189 -17.47 -20.41 -26.21
C ASP A 189 -16.77 -21.70 -26.68
N LYS A 190 -15.61 -21.54 -27.33
CA LYS A 190 -14.79 -22.66 -27.81
C LYS A 190 -14.29 -23.58 -26.69
N ASN A 191 -14.34 -23.13 -25.45
CA ASN A 191 -13.89 -23.85 -24.25
C ASN A 191 -15.07 -24.43 -23.45
N GLY A 192 -16.30 -24.29 -23.92
CA GLY A 192 -17.50 -24.81 -23.27
C GLY A 192 -18.06 -23.89 -22.16
N ASN A 193 -17.60 -22.64 -22.04
CA ASN A 193 -18.11 -21.68 -21.07
C ASN A 193 -19.27 -20.86 -21.67
N PRO A 194 -20.19 -20.37 -20.84
CA PRO A 194 -21.25 -19.46 -21.28
C PRO A 194 -20.68 -18.21 -21.98
N LEU A 195 -21.22 -17.87 -23.13
CA LEU A 195 -20.77 -16.71 -23.92
C LEU A 195 -21.01 -15.42 -23.12
N LYS A 196 -19.95 -14.70 -22.78
CA LYS A 196 -20.04 -13.40 -22.10
C LYS A 196 -20.19 -12.26 -23.10
N PHE A 197 -20.99 -11.26 -22.75
CA PHE A 197 -21.21 -10.05 -23.54
C PHE A 197 -20.16 -8.95 -23.23
N SER A 198 -18.92 -9.35 -23.16
CA SER A 198 -17.84 -8.46 -22.77
C SER A 198 -16.61 -8.71 -23.66
N ARG A 199 -15.88 -7.67 -24.03
CA ARG A 199 -14.57 -7.78 -24.70
C ARG A 199 -13.50 -8.33 -23.79
N ASP A 200 -13.66 -8.07 -22.51
CA ASP A 200 -12.80 -8.58 -21.45
C ASP A 200 -13.57 -9.66 -20.70
N VAL A 201 -13.03 -10.87 -20.69
CA VAL A 201 -13.68 -12.06 -20.11
C VAL A 201 -13.92 -11.90 -18.62
N GLU A 202 -13.10 -11.08 -17.95
CA GLU A 202 -13.18 -10.81 -16.52
C GLU A 202 -14.06 -9.62 -16.16
N SER A 203 -14.39 -8.76 -17.14
CA SER A 203 -15.22 -7.59 -16.94
C SER A 203 -16.68 -7.86 -17.21
N ASP A 204 -17.56 -7.26 -16.41
CA ASP A 204 -19.01 -7.35 -16.56
C ASP A 204 -19.68 -6.02 -16.24
N TRP A 205 -21.01 -5.96 -16.47
CA TRP A 205 -21.82 -4.81 -16.15
C TRP A 205 -22.37 -4.91 -14.72
N THR A 206 -22.23 -3.83 -13.95
CA THR A 206 -22.88 -3.69 -12.65
C THR A 206 -23.64 -2.36 -12.57
N VAL A 207 -24.59 -2.27 -11.67
CA VAL A 207 -25.37 -1.04 -11.43
C VAL A 207 -25.07 -0.56 -10.02
N LYS A 208 -24.61 0.70 -9.90
CA LYS A 208 -24.38 1.36 -8.61
C LYS A 208 -25.07 2.73 -8.65
N ASN A 209 -25.97 2.99 -7.71
CA ASN A 209 -26.78 4.22 -7.66
C ASN A 209 -27.52 4.50 -8.98
N ASP A 210 -28.19 3.49 -9.52
CA ASP A 210 -28.94 3.52 -10.79
C ASP A 210 -28.12 3.83 -12.05
N ASN A 211 -26.79 3.90 -11.92
CA ASN A 211 -25.90 4.08 -13.06
C ASN A 211 -25.20 2.76 -13.42
N PRO A 212 -25.24 2.36 -14.70
CA PRO A 212 -24.51 1.19 -15.16
C PRO A 212 -23.01 1.48 -15.26
N HIS A 213 -22.21 0.56 -14.74
CA HIS A 213 -20.76 0.60 -14.82
C HIS A 213 -20.23 -0.68 -15.45
N TYR A 214 -19.21 -0.55 -16.28
CA TYR A 214 -18.50 -1.65 -16.92
C TYR A 214 -17.08 -1.75 -16.36
N GLY A 215 -16.74 -2.90 -15.79
CA GLY A 215 -15.43 -3.13 -15.19
C GLY A 215 -15.31 -4.48 -14.48
N LEU A 216 -14.20 -4.66 -13.77
CA LEU A 216 -13.88 -5.82 -12.93
C LEU A 216 -14.44 -5.64 -11.53
#